data_86d08f8a7fcfeb3b583e935089f7ed6e
#
_entry.id   86d08f8a7fcfeb3b583e935089f7ed6e
#
_cell.length_a   1.000
_cell.length_b   1.000
_cell.length_c   1.000
_cell.angle_alpha   90.00
_cell.angle_beta   90.00
_cell.angle_gamma   90.00
#
_symmetry.space_group_name_H-M   'P 1'
#
loop_
_entity.id
_entity.type
_entity.pdbx_description
1 polymer ?
#
loop_
_entity_poly.entity_id
_entity_poly.type
_entity_poly.pdbx_seq_one_letter_code
_entity_poly.pdbx_strand_id
1 'polypeptide(L)'
;MGDLYNIYNHYYVMNRLGRNEMDVITGDGGFDFSVDFNLQEQYAQKLIYSQILMGLEMLKKGGTFICKFFDTFTDLTQELIFLLYLFYDKVCIYKPYTSRLANSERYIICKGYRGISTLYLYELIQILDIWNDFDAQNKLNQEIEKQDRYNFRRNGEYKNITIESIINIDNAHTNMKLLFNDFKKQINKINMDFQNIQIDNINKTIDIIKYPPNTKWYKETCKQQVKIAIQWCKKYNVPHKSFIYNLNYKTLYDFN
;
A
#
# COMPACT_ATOMS: atom_id res chain seq x y z
N MET A 1 8.06 -2.33 -21.05
CA MET A 1 7.55 -1.02 -20.57
C MET A 1 6.53 -1.30 -19.49
N GLY A 2 6.65 -0.74 -18.30
CA GLY A 2 5.74 -1.00 -17.16
C GLY A 2 6.45 -1.00 -15.81
N ASP A 3 7.78 -1.02 -15.82
CA ASP A 3 8.58 -0.88 -14.62
C ASP A 3 8.58 0.59 -14.16
N LEU A 4 7.89 0.85 -13.04
CA LEU A 4 7.79 2.20 -12.45
C LEU A 4 9.06 2.62 -11.70
N TYR A 5 10.03 1.74 -11.51
CA TYR A 5 11.32 2.12 -10.93
C TYR A 5 12.21 2.81 -11.96
N ASN A 6 11.94 2.60 -13.24
CA ASN A 6 12.71 3.22 -14.31
C ASN A 6 12.09 4.57 -14.70
N ILE A 7 12.80 5.65 -14.39
CA ILE A 7 12.35 7.02 -14.64
C ILE A 7 12.10 7.31 -16.13
N TYR A 8 12.77 6.62 -17.06
CA TYR A 8 12.49 6.76 -18.49
C TYR A 8 11.08 6.30 -18.86
N ASN A 9 10.51 5.34 -18.10
CA ASN A 9 9.12 4.94 -18.30
C ASN A 9 8.15 6.02 -17.83
N HIS A 10 8.48 6.78 -16.77
CA HIS A 10 7.72 7.98 -16.36
C HIS A 10 7.72 9.02 -17.48
N TYR A 11 8.88 9.38 -18.02
CA TYR A 11 8.99 10.31 -19.16
C TYR A 11 8.22 9.82 -20.38
N TYR A 12 8.28 8.53 -20.69
CA TYR A 12 7.55 7.96 -21.82
C TYR A 12 6.03 8.13 -21.65
N VAL A 13 5.51 7.82 -20.45
CA VAL A 13 4.08 7.96 -20.14
C VAL A 13 3.65 9.42 -20.19
N MET A 14 4.43 10.32 -19.57
CA MET A 14 4.17 11.76 -19.58
C MET A 14 4.17 12.35 -21.01
N ASN A 15 5.10 11.94 -21.86
CA ASN A 15 5.16 12.40 -23.25
C ASN A 15 3.96 11.93 -24.07
N ARG A 16 3.38 10.78 -23.72
CA ARG A 16 2.25 10.19 -24.44
C ARG A 16 0.88 10.68 -23.96
N LEU A 17 0.72 10.89 -22.66
CA LEU A 17 -0.57 11.21 -22.04
C LEU A 17 -0.69 12.69 -21.62
N GLY A 18 0.41 13.40 -21.61
CA GLY A 18 0.48 14.77 -21.09
C GLY A 18 0.74 14.81 -19.59
N ARG A 19 1.31 15.95 -19.17
CA ARG A 19 1.57 16.29 -17.77
C ARG A 19 0.37 17.03 -17.21
N ASN A 20 -0.05 16.71 -15.97
CA ASN A 20 -1.20 17.36 -15.32
C ASN A 20 -2.52 17.24 -16.11
N GLU A 21 -2.74 16.12 -16.77
CA GLU A 21 -3.93 15.91 -17.62
C GLU A 21 -4.95 14.96 -16.98
N MET A 22 -4.53 14.16 -15.99
CA MET A 22 -5.38 13.11 -15.42
C MET A 22 -6.28 13.66 -14.32
N ASP A 23 -7.58 13.30 -14.37
CA ASP A 23 -8.54 13.58 -13.30
C ASP A 23 -8.38 12.65 -12.10
N VAL A 24 -8.10 11.38 -12.39
CA VAL A 24 -7.98 10.30 -11.40
C VAL A 24 -6.83 9.39 -11.78
N ILE A 25 -6.00 9.08 -10.81
CA ILE A 25 -4.95 8.04 -10.94
C ILE A 25 -5.14 7.03 -9.82
N THR A 26 -5.03 5.75 -10.18
CA THR A 26 -5.08 4.64 -9.23
C THR A 26 -3.78 3.84 -9.30
N GLY A 27 -3.19 3.57 -8.14
CA GLY A 27 -2.03 2.70 -7.97
C GLY A 27 -2.43 1.45 -7.18
N ASP A 28 -2.43 0.29 -7.82
CA ASP A 28 -2.74 -1.01 -7.20
C ASP A 28 -1.59 -2.01 -7.41
N GLY A 29 -0.37 -1.51 -7.47
CA GLY A 29 0.83 -2.32 -7.60
C GLY A 29 1.01 -3.27 -6.41
N GLY A 30 1.63 -4.42 -6.67
CA GLY A 30 1.93 -5.40 -5.65
C GLY A 30 2.94 -6.43 -6.15
N PHE A 31 3.54 -7.14 -5.21
CA PHE A 31 4.44 -8.25 -5.46
C PHE A 31 3.89 -9.54 -4.86
N ASP A 32 4.56 -10.64 -5.16
CA ASP A 32 4.39 -11.86 -4.40
C ASP A 32 5.18 -11.75 -3.08
N PHE A 33 4.46 -11.58 -1.98
CA PHE A 33 5.03 -11.49 -0.62
C PHE A 33 5.07 -12.85 0.10
N SER A 34 4.89 -13.96 -0.63
CA SER A 34 4.83 -15.31 -0.03
C SER A 34 6.11 -15.72 0.70
N VAL A 35 7.23 -15.05 0.43
CA VAL A 35 8.52 -15.28 1.09
C VAL A 35 8.48 -14.82 2.55
N ASP A 36 7.96 -13.62 2.82
CA ASP A 36 7.77 -13.08 4.17
C ASP A 36 6.70 -11.99 4.20
N PHE A 37 5.53 -12.33 4.72
CA PHE A 37 4.42 -11.39 4.86
C PHE A 37 4.67 -10.32 5.93
N ASN A 38 5.60 -10.55 6.88
CA ASN A 38 5.89 -9.56 7.92
C ASN A 38 6.69 -8.37 7.38
N LEU A 39 7.40 -8.55 6.26
CA LEU A 39 8.16 -7.50 5.59
C LEU A 39 7.37 -6.85 4.43
N GLN A 40 6.09 -7.16 4.28
CA GLN A 40 5.25 -6.67 3.19
C GLN A 40 5.23 -5.15 3.10
N GLU A 41 5.18 -4.46 4.24
CA GLU A 41 5.23 -3.00 4.30
C GLU A 41 6.53 -2.47 3.71
N GLN A 42 7.69 -2.98 4.17
CA GLN A 42 8.99 -2.51 3.73
C GLN A 42 9.25 -2.80 2.25
N TYR A 43 8.91 -4.00 1.79
CA TYR A 43 9.07 -4.37 0.37
C TYR A 43 8.20 -3.53 -0.56
N ALA A 44 7.05 -3.07 -0.10
CA ALA A 44 6.14 -2.26 -0.90
C ALA A 44 6.54 -0.78 -1.00
N GLN A 45 7.39 -0.26 -0.11
CA GLN A 45 7.69 1.18 0.03
C GLN A 45 8.17 1.81 -1.28
N LYS A 46 9.13 1.20 -1.96
CA LYS A 46 9.65 1.72 -3.23
C LYS A 46 8.59 1.73 -4.33
N LEU A 47 7.76 0.69 -4.39
CA LEU A 47 6.67 0.62 -5.36
C LEU A 47 5.62 1.71 -5.09
N ILE A 48 5.25 1.88 -3.81
CA ILE A 48 4.32 2.91 -3.38
C ILE A 48 4.88 4.29 -3.72
N TYR A 49 6.17 4.54 -3.42
CA TYR A 49 6.85 5.78 -3.78
C TYR A 49 6.78 6.08 -5.27
N SER A 50 7.10 5.10 -6.11
CA SER A 50 7.06 5.24 -7.57
C SER A 50 5.65 5.52 -8.10
N GLN A 51 4.63 4.92 -7.49
CA GLN A 51 3.23 5.20 -7.83
C GLN A 51 2.80 6.62 -7.38
N ILE A 52 3.26 7.07 -6.21
CA ILE A 52 3.04 8.44 -5.73
C ILE A 52 3.68 9.44 -6.68
N LEU A 53 4.94 9.20 -7.06
CA LEU A 53 5.67 10.06 -7.98
C LEU A 53 4.93 10.21 -9.32
N MET A 54 4.50 9.10 -9.92
CA MET A 54 3.68 9.13 -11.13
C MET A 54 2.36 9.90 -10.93
N GLY A 55 1.73 9.75 -9.77
CA GLY A 55 0.53 10.50 -9.42
C GLY A 55 0.77 12.02 -9.38
N LEU A 56 1.88 12.45 -8.76
CA LEU A 56 2.26 13.87 -8.67
C LEU A 56 2.64 14.48 -10.03
N GLU A 57 3.17 13.65 -10.94
CA GLU A 57 3.56 14.06 -12.29
C GLU A 57 2.37 14.28 -13.22
N MET A 58 1.34 13.45 -13.11
CA MET A 58 0.30 13.35 -14.15
C MET A 58 -1.05 13.93 -13.74
N LEU A 59 -1.34 14.06 -12.43
CA LEU A 59 -2.62 14.60 -11.98
C LEU A 59 -2.73 16.09 -12.25
N LYS A 60 -3.87 16.50 -12.74
CA LYS A 60 -4.24 17.93 -12.79
C LYS A 60 -4.63 18.42 -11.39
N LYS A 61 -4.50 19.73 -11.15
CA LYS A 61 -4.97 20.36 -9.92
C LYS A 61 -6.44 20.04 -9.67
N GLY A 62 -6.78 19.71 -8.43
CA GLY A 62 -8.10 19.24 -8.04
C GLY A 62 -8.31 17.73 -8.25
N GLY A 63 -7.38 17.03 -8.91
CA GLY A 63 -7.47 15.61 -9.21
C GLY A 63 -7.45 14.70 -7.98
N THR A 64 -7.73 13.44 -8.19
CA THR A 64 -7.83 12.40 -7.14
C THR A 64 -6.78 11.32 -7.36
N PHE A 65 -6.06 10.96 -6.29
CA PHE A 65 -5.13 9.84 -6.26
C PHE A 65 -5.64 8.76 -5.31
N ILE A 66 -5.59 7.51 -5.73
CA ILE A 66 -5.95 6.35 -4.90
C ILE A 66 -4.80 5.36 -5.01
N CYS A 67 -4.19 4.99 -3.89
CA CYS A 67 -3.08 4.06 -3.89
C CYS A 67 -3.27 2.97 -2.85
N LYS A 68 -2.97 1.74 -3.23
CA LYS A 68 -2.90 0.61 -2.31
C LYS A 68 -1.68 0.74 -1.41
N PHE A 69 -1.94 0.59 -0.12
CA PHE A 69 -0.94 0.46 0.93
C PHE A 69 -1.19 -0.85 1.68
N PHE A 70 -0.22 -1.21 2.47
CA PHE A 70 -0.32 -2.30 3.45
C PHE A 70 -0.34 -1.74 4.86
N ASP A 71 0.43 -2.30 5.78
CA ASP A 71 0.62 -1.68 7.09
C ASP A 71 1.34 -0.33 6.95
N THR A 72 1.20 0.52 7.97
CA THR A 72 1.72 1.89 7.97
C THR A 72 2.40 2.20 9.30
N PHE A 73 3.22 1.25 9.78
CA PHE A 73 3.91 1.35 11.07
C PHE A 73 5.29 1.98 10.97
N THR A 74 5.99 1.77 9.86
CA THR A 74 7.35 2.28 9.68
C THR A 74 7.36 3.77 9.40
N ASP A 75 8.42 4.44 9.85
CA ASP A 75 8.59 5.88 9.68
C ASP A 75 8.57 6.27 8.20
N LEU A 76 9.24 5.52 7.34
CA LEU A 76 9.26 5.78 5.91
C LEU A 76 7.86 5.70 5.28
N THR A 77 7.04 4.70 5.64
CA THR A 77 5.67 4.61 5.13
C THR A 77 4.80 5.77 5.64
N GLN A 78 5.00 6.20 6.89
CA GLN A 78 4.32 7.38 7.43
C GLN A 78 4.75 8.67 6.73
N GLU A 79 6.01 8.79 6.33
CA GLU A 79 6.50 9.90 5.50
C GLU A 79 5.88 9.89 4.10
N LEU A 80 5.68 8.72 3.48
CA LEU A 80 4.97 8.62 2.21
C LEU A 80 3.53 9.15 2.30
N ILE A 81 2.82 8.81 3.37
CA ILE A 81 1.46 9.32 3.58
C ILE A 81 1.49 10.81 3.92
N PHE A 82 2.49 11.27 4.67
CA PHE A 82 2.67 12.67 4.98
C PHE A 82 2.98 13.50 3.73
N LEU A 83 3.79 12.97 2.81
CA LEU A 83 4.02 13.59 1.50
C LEU A 83 2.70 13.81 0.76
N LEU A 84 1.82 12.81 0.73
CA LEU A 84 0.48 12.96 0.16
C LEU A 84 -0.34 14.01 0.91
N TYR A 85 -0.28 14.04 2.24
CA TYR A 85 -0.96 15.05 3.05
C TYR A 85 -0.52 16.49 2.70
N LEU A 86 0.75 16.70 2.35
CA LEU A 86 1.26 18.00 1.95
C LEU A 86 0.75 18.48 0.59
N PHE A 87 0.43 17.57 -0.33
CA PHE A 87 0.06 17.91 -1.71
C PHE A 87 -1.43 17.77 -2.03
N TYR A 88 -2.25 17.31 -1.09
CA TYR A 88 -3.70 17.16 -1.31
C TYR A 88 -4.52 17.89 -0.24
N ASP A 89 -5.74 18.30 -0.58
CA ASP A 89 -6.65 18.94 0.36
C ASP A 89 -7.20 17.98 1.40
N LYS A 90 -7.41 16.72 1.00
CA LYS A 90 -7.96 15.67 1.86
C LYS A 90 -7.23 14.35 1.59
N VAL A 91 -6.80 13.71 2.67
CA VAL A 91 -6.22 12.36 2.67
C VAL A 91 -7.02 11.49 3.63
N CYS A 92 -7.38 10.29 3.20
CA CYS A 92 -8.13 9.33 3.99
C CYS A 92 -7.50 7.93 3.83
N ILE A 93 -7.36 7.21 4.95
CA ILE A 93 -7.01 5.80 4.96
C ILE A 93 -8.31 5.00 4.97
N TYR A 94 -8.49 4.12 4.00
CA TYR A 94 -9.74 3.40 3.78
C TYR A 94 -9.52 1.90 3.60
N LYS A 95 -10.30 1.10 4.30
CA LYS A 95 -10.38 -0.35 4.12
C LYS A 95 -11.71 -0.68 3.43
N PRO A 96 -11.68 -1.11 2.14
CA PRO A 96 -12.91 -1.47 1.42
C PRO A 96 -13.64 -2.64 2.08
N TYR A 97 -14.97 -2.61 2.07
CA TYR A 97 -15.78 -3.74 2.54
C TYR A 97 -15.56 -5.04 1.78
N THR A 98 -15.07 -4.94 0.55
CA THR A 98 -14.73 -6.08 -0.30
C THR A 98 -13.35 -6.64 -0.02
N SER A 99 -12.49 -5.91 0.69
CA SER A 99 -11.18 -6.39 1.14
C SER A 99 -11.34 -7.26 2.39
N ARG A 100 -10.53 -8.32 2.48
CA ARG A 100 -10.53 -9.20 3.66
C ARG A 100 -10.06 -8.42 4.89
N LEU A 101 -10.85 -8.45 5.97
CA LEU A 101 -10.51 -7.71 7.19
C LEU A 101 -9.28 -8.29 7.93
N ALA A 102 -8.93 -9.55 7.63
CA ALA A 102 -7.78 -10.22 8.23
C ALA A 102 -6.43 -9.92 7.55
N ASN A 103 -6.40 -9.14 6.45
CA ASN A 103 -5.16 -8.73 5.79
C ASN A 103 -4.85 -7.25 6.04
N SER A 104 -3.59 -6.87 5.79
CA SER A 104 -3.09 -5.49 5.97
C SER A 104 -3.50 -4.52 4.87
N GLU A 105 -4.01 -4.99 3.72
CA GLU A 105 -4.36 -4.17 2.57
C GLU A 105 -5.29 -3.01 2.94
N ARG A 106 -4.88 -1.81 2.58
CA ARG A 106 -5.60 -0.53 2.77
C ARG A 106 -5.42 0.34 1.54
N TYR A 107 -6.23 1.37 1.42
CA TYR A 107 -6.11 2.35 0.34
C TYR A 107 -5.98 3.74 0.92
N ILE A 108 -5.02 4.50 0.42
CA ILE A 108 -4.91 5.92 0.70
C ILE A 108 -5.66 6.64 -0.43
N ILE A 109 -6.67 7.40 -0.05
CA ILE A 109 -7.51 8.18 -0.98
C ILE A 109 -7.21 9.65 -0.76
N CYS A 110 -6.69 10.31 -1.80
CA CYS A 110 -6.29 11.71 -1.80
C CYS A 110 -7.16 12.49 -2.78
N LYS A 111 -7.78 13.57 -2.33
CA LYS A 111 -8.61 14.44 -3.15
C LYS A 111 -8.09 15.88 -3.11
N GLY A 112 -8.27 16.58 -4.25
CA GLY A 112 -7.90 17.97 -4.34
C GLY A 112 -6.39 18.15 -4.44
N TYR A 113 -5.77 17.56 -5.46
CA TYR A 113 -4.34 17.76 -5.73
C TYR A 113 -4.02 19.23 -5.92
N ARG A 114 -3.06 19.77 -5.15
CA ARG A 114 -2.68 21.19 -5.16
C ARG A 114 -1.66 21.53 -6.25
N GLY A 115 -1.05 20.51 -6.83
CA GLY A 115 0.10 20.66 -7.73
C GLY A 115 1.43 20.63 -6.98
N ILE A 116 2.49 20.34 -7.71
CA ILE A 116 3.87 20.35 -7.21
C ILE A 116 4.72 21.26 -8.10
N SER A 117 5.69 21.94 -7.51
CA SER A 117 6.67 22.71 -8.29
C SER A 117 7.63 21.76 -9.03
N THR A 118 8.13 22.19 -10.17
CA THR A 118 9.10 21.41 -10.95
C THR A 118 10.36 21.10 -10.14
N LEU A 119 10.79 22.03 -9.28
CA LEU A 119 11.96 21.83 -8.42
C LEU A 119 11.75 20.67 -7.44
N TYR A 120 10.65 20.70 -6.68
CA TYR A 120 10.36 19.62 -5.72
C TYR A 120 10.13 18.27 -6.41
N LEU A 121 9.49 18.29 -7.58
CA LEU A 121 9.31 17.07 -8.34
C LEU A 121 10.66 16.48 -8.78
N TYR A 122 11.59 17.32 -9.21
CA TYR A 122 12.95 16.90 -9.56
C TYR A 122 13.68 16.28 -8.36
N GLU A 123 13.58 16.88 -7.17
CA GLU A 123 14.15 16.32 -5.95
C GLU A 123 13.56 14.92 -5.61
N LEU A 124 12.26 14.75 -5.78
CA LEU A 124 11.63 13.43 -5.57
C LEU A 124 12.10 12.40 -6.62
N ILE A 125 12.29 12.80 -7.86
CA ILE A 125 12.85 11.93 -8.91
C ILE A 125 14.26 11.47 -8.53
N GLN A 126 15.11 12.37 -8.01
CA GLN A 126 16.47 12.03 -7.57
C GLN A 126 16.45 10.98 -6.43
N ILE A 127 15.49 11.03 -5.54
CA ILE A 127 15.34 10.02 -4.49
C ILE A 127 15.07 8.62 -5.09
N LEU A 128 14.28 8.53 -6.15
CA LEU A 128 14.04 7.25 -6.84
C LEU A 128 15.32 6.71 -7.48
N ASP A 129 16.14 7.57 -8.09
CA ASP A 129 17.42 7.19 -8.68
C ASP A 129 18.39 6.69 -7.59
N ILE A 130 18.51 7.40 -6.47
CA ILE A 130 19.32 6.97 -5.32
C ILE A 130 18.83 5.60 -4.79
N TRP A 131 17.54 5.38 -4.73
CA TRP A 131 16.98 4.10 -4.31
C TRP A 131 17.33 2.96 -5.29
N ASN A 132 17.32 3.26 -6.59
CA ASN A 132 17.77 2.30 -7.61
C ASN A 132 19.25 1.95 -7.45
N ASP A 133 20.10 2.93 -7.16
CA ASP A 133 21.53 2.73 -6.93
C ASP A 133 21.80 1.87 -5.68
N PHE A 134 21.04 2.10 -4.59
CA PHE A 134 21.13 1.27 -3.39
C PHE A 134 20.73 -0.18 -3.66
N ASP A 135 19.67 -0.41 -4.44
CA ASP A 135 19.25 -1.76 -4.82
C ASP A 135 20.32 -2.45 -5.68
N ALA A 136 20.95 -1.73 -6.61
CA ALA A 136 22.02 -2.26 -7.43
C ALA A 136 23.24 -2.63 -6.57
N GLN A 137 23.63 -1.75 -5.62
CA GLN A 137 24.73 -2.01 -4.69
C GLN A 137 24.44 -3.20 -3.77
N ASN A 138 23.22 -3.32 -3.25
CA ASN A 138 22.82 -4.44 -2.41
C ASN A 138 22.88 -5.78 -3.17
N LYS A 139 22.46 -5.80 -4.44
CA LYS A 139 22.58 -6.99 -5.30
C LYS A 139 24.05 -7.38 -5.49
N LEU A 140 24.91 -6.41 -5.78
CA LEU A 140 26.34 -6.64 -5.94
C LEU A 140 26.95 -7.21 -4.65
N ASN A 141 26.63 -6.64 -3.50
CA ASN A 141 27.09 -7.12 -2.20
C ASN A 141 26.67 -8.58 -1.95
N GLN A 142 25.42 -8.93 -2.26
CA GLN A 142 24.92 -10.32 -2.13
C GLN A 142 25.64 -11.30 -3.07
N GLU A 143 26.00 -10.87 -4.28
CA GLU A 143 26.78 -11.70 -5.21
C GLU A 143 28.20 -11.91 -4.71
N ILE A 144 28.86 -10.88 -4.18
CA ILE A 144 30.17 -10.96 -3.55
C ILE A 144 30.13 -11.90 -2.35
N GLU A 145 29.14 -11.78 -1.46
CA GLU A 145 28.98 -12.69 -0.31
C GLU A 145 28.81 -14.17 -0.73
N LYS A 146 28.06 -14.42 -1.81
CA LYS A 146 27.90 -15.77 -2.35
C LYS A 146 29.23 -16.33 -2.87
N GLN A 147 30.05 -15.49 -3.45
CA GLN A 147 31.37 -15.86 -4.00
C GLN A 147 32.41 -16.04 -2.90
N ASP A 148 32.36 -15.20 -1.85
CA ASP A 148 33.27 -15.29 -0.69
C ASP A 148 33.00 -16.50 0.23
N ARG A 149 31.80 -17.06 0.23
CA ARG A 149 31.50 -18.33 0.94
C ARG A 149 32.36 -19.50 0.46
N TYR A 150 32.94 -19.40 -0.72
CA TYR A 150 33.89 -20.38 -1.25
C TYR A 150 35.34 -20.11 -0.85
N ASN A 151 35.69 -18.86 -0.42
CA ASN A 151 37.12 -18.46 -0.34
C ASN A 151 37.62 -17.86 0.97
N PHE A 152 36.88 -17.68 2.01
CA PHE A 152 37.34 -17.26 3.35
C PHE A 152 36.27 -16.49 4.14
N ARG A 153 36.16 -16.84 5.44
CA ARG A 153 35.47 -16.08 6.46
C ARG A 153 36.06 -14.68 6.57
N ARG A 154 35.48 -13.69 5.89
CA ARG A 154 35.66 -12.29 6.27
C ARG A 154 34.56 -11.89 7.23
N ASN A 155 34.93 -11.46 8.44
CA ASN A 155 34.06 -10.85 9.43
C ASN A 155 33.61 -9.46 8.95
N GLY A 156 32.63 -9.40 8.06
CA GLY A 156 32.01 -8.17 7.61
C GLY A 156 30.62 -8.51 7.12
N GLU A 157 29.61 -8.34 7.98
CA GLU A 157 28.22 -8.32 7.55
C GLU A 157 28.05 -7.09 6.65
N TYR A 158 27.84 -7.30 5.35
CA TYR A 158 27.40 -6.22 4.46
C TYR A 158 26.01 -5.80 4.88
N LYS A 159 25.89 -4.65 5.51
CA LYS A 159 24.60 -4.08 5.86
C LYS A 159 23.91 -3.61 4.59
N ASN A 160 22.69 -4.07 4.35
CA ASN A 160 21.87 -3.56 3.24
C ASN A 160 21.68 -2.05 3.40
N ILE A 161 21.92 -1.31 2.32
CA ILE A 161 21.70 0.12 2.26
C ILE A 161 20.24 0.34 1.88
N THR A 162 19.53 1.16 2.63
CA THR A 162 18.11 1.47 2.40
C THR A 162 17.84 2.97 2.52
N ILE A 163 16.80 3.43 1.89
CA ILE A 163 16.27 4.78 2.15
C ILE A 163 15.59 4.74 3.52
N GLU A 164 16.04 5.57 4.44
CA GLU A 164 15.48 5.66 5.79
C GLU A 164 14.47 6.82 5.93
N SER A 165 14.61 7.86 5.10
CA SER A 165 13.73 9.03 5.10
C SER A 165 13.68 9.67 3.72
N ILE A 166 12.54 10.25 3.37
CA ILE A 166 12.30 10.97 2.10
C ILE A 166 12.22 12.47 2.34
N ILE A 167 11.70 12.90 3.49
CA ILE A 167 11.39 14.32 3.76
C ILE A 167 12.49 14.99 4.61
N ASN A 168 13.43 14.20 5.13
CA ASN A 168 14.50 14.69 6.02
C ASN A 168 13.95 15.58 7.15
N ILE A 169 12.96 15.08 7.87
CA ILE A 169 12.25 15.80 8.93
C ILE A 169 13.19 16.34 10.01
N ASP A 170 14.28 15.64 10.28
CA ASP A 170 15.25 16.04 11.31
C ASP A 170 15.93 17.38 11.00
N ASN A 171 16.09 17.71 9.73
CA ASN A 171 16.63 18.98 9.28
C ASN A 171 15.55 19.99 8.86
N ALA A 172 14.28 19.62 8.96
CA ALA A 172 13.18 20.51 8.61
C ALA A 172 12.97 21.64 9.62
N HIS A 173 12.29 22.71 9.19
CA HIS A 173 11.89 23.80 10.07
C HIS A 173 11.00 23.29 11.21
N THR A 174 11.09 23.93 12.40
CA THR A 174 10.36 23.54 13.62
C THR A 174 8.87 23.30 13.38
N ASN A 175 8.20 24.15 12.63
CA ASN A 175 6.77 24.00 12.32
C ASN A 175 6.47 22.72 11.56
N MET A 176 7.34 22.31 10.62
CA MET A 176 7.20 21.07 9.87
C MET A 176 7.37 19.84 10.80
N LYS A 177 8.35 19.89 11.70
CA LYS A 177 8.53 18.83 12.71
C LYS A 177 7.31 18.67 13.61
N LEU A 178 6.74 19.78 14.09
CA LEU A 178 5.53 19.75 14.92
C LEU A 178 4.34 19.17 14.14
N LEU A 179 4.14 19.61 12.89
CA LEU A 179 3.08 19.12 12.02
C LEU A 179 3.23 17.60 11.77
N PHE A 180 4.44 17.14 11.48
CA PHE A 180 4.71 15.72 11.26
C PHE A 180 4.50 14.88 12.53
N ASN A 181 4.92 15.38 13.69
CA ASN A 181 4.69 14.69 14.96
C ASN A 181 3.19 14.54 15.28
N ASP A 182 2.39 15.55 15.02
CA ASP A 182 0.94 15.47 15.25
C ASP A 182 0.28 14.55 14.21
N PHE A 183 0.75 14.58 12.97
CA PHE A 183 0.34 13.63 11.93
C PHE A 183 0.66 12.18 12.33
N LYS A 184 1.87 11.88 12.81
CA LYS A 184 2.26 10.54 13.31
C LYS A 184 1.34 10.05 14.42
N LYS A 185 0.97 10.91 15.38
CA LYS A 185 0.01 10.54 16.43
C LYS A 185 -1.33 10.09 15.83
N GLN A 186 -1.84 10.81 14.83
CA GLN A 186 -3.11 10.45 14.16
C GLN A 186 -2.99 9.13 13.39
N ILE A 187 -1.92 8.93 12.64
CA ILE A 187 -1.66 7.68 11.90
C ILE A 187 -1.55 6.51 12.88
N ASN A 188 -0.83 6.65 13.97
CA ASN A 188 -0.67 5.59 14.97
C ASN A 188 -2.02 5.23 15.62
N LYS A 189 -2.89 6.20 15.89
CA LYS A 189 -4.25 5.92 16.36
C LYS A 189 -5.06 5.12 15.33
N ILE A 190 -5.03 5.53 14.08
CA ILE A 190 -5.69 4.81 12.97
C ILE A 190 -5.13 3.39 12.84
N ASN A 191 -3.81 3.22 12.96
CA ASN A 191 -3.16 1.91 12.92
C ASN A 191 -3.68 0.99 14.02
N MET A 192 -3.79 1.48 15.24
CA MET A 192 -4.33 0.70 16.36
C MET A 192 -5.77 0.25 16.11
N ASP A 193 -6.63 1.13 15.57
CA ASP A 193 -8.01 0.78 15.24
C ASP A 193 -8.06 -0.33 14.17
N PHE A 194 -7.27 -0.23 13.10
CA PHE A 194 -7.17 -1.27 12.08
C PHE A 194 -6.59 -2.57 12.61
N GLN A 195 -5.55 -2.50 13.43
CA GLN A 195 -4.94 -3.68 14.05
C GLN A 195 -5.92 -4.45 14.91
N ASN A 196 -6.72 -3.76 15.74
CA ASN A 196 -7.74 -4.39 16.55
C ASN A 196 -8.79 -5.11 15.69
N ILE A 197 -9.26 -4.47 14.61
CA ILE A 197 -10.18 -5.07 13.66
C ILE A 197 -9.56 -6.30 12.99
N GLN A 198 -8.30 -6.24 12.59
CA GLN A 198 -7.58 -7.33 11.94
C GLN A 198 -7.41 -8.52 12.88
N ILE A 199 -6.96 -8.29 14.11
CA ILE A 199 -6.79 -9.33 15.14
C ILE A 199 -8.14 -10.02 15.44
N ASP A 200 -9.21 -9.25 15.64
CA ASP A 200 -10.54 -9.80 15.86
C ASP A 200 -10.99 -10.71 14.71
N ASN A 201 -10.75 -10.28 13.47
CA ASN A 201 -11.12 -11.09 12.31
C ASN A 201 -10.22 -12.31 12.08
N ILE A 202 -8.93 -12.23 12.42
CA ILE A 202 -8.03 -13.40 12.43
C ILE A 202 -8.53 -14.41 13.44
N ASN A 203 -8.85 -14.00 14.66
CA ASN A 203 -9.37 -14.88 15.71
C ASN A 203 -10.69 -15.54 15.28
N LYS A 204 -11.62 -14.78 14.69
CA LYS A 204 -12.86 -15.33 14.12
C LYS A 204 -12.57 -16.35 13.02
N THR A 205 -11.56 -16.13 12.18
CA THR A 205 -11.17 -17.06 11.12
C THR A 205 -10.59 -18.35 11.72
N ILE A 206 -9.77 -18.24 12.76
CA ILE A 206 -9.23 -19.40 13.48
C ILE A 206 -10.36 -20.23 14.11
N ASP A 207 -11.35 -19.57 14.69
CA ASP A 207 -12.51 -20.25 15.26
C ASP A 207 -13.37 -20.94 14.18
N ILE A 208 -13.52 -20.32 13.00
CA ILE A 208 -14.20 -20.94 11.85
C ILE A 208 -13.50 -22.24 11.43
N ILE A 209 -12.17 -22.24 11.36
CA ILE A 209 -11.38 -23.42 10.95
C ILE A 209 -11.53 -24.56 11.93
N LYS A 210 -11.73 -24.29 13.22
CA LYS A 210 -11.95 -25.32 14.25
C LYS A 210 -13.29 -26.05 14.14
N TYR A 211 -14.28 -25.45 13.44
CA TYR A 211 -15.61 -26.01 13.32
C TYR A 211 -15.85 -26.60 11.92
N PRO A 212 -16.37 -27.85 11.83
CA PRO A 212 -16.70 -28.44 10.53
C PRO A 212 -17.71 -27.62 9.73
N PRO A 213 -17.62 -27.59 8.38
CA PRO A 213 -18.51 -26.81 7.51
C PRO A 213 -20.02 -27.08 7.70
N ASN A 214 -20.38 -28.22 8.28
CA ASN A 214 -21.77 -28.63 8.50
C ASN A 214 -22.39 -28.14 9.82
N THR A 215 -21.63 -27.42 10.66
CA THR A 215 -22.15 -26.92 11.92
C THR A 215 -23.18 -25.79 11.72
N LYS A 216 -24.13 -25.68 12.64
CA LYS A 216 -25.11 -24.57 12.65
C LYS A 216 -24.42 -23.20 12.64
N TRP A 217 -23.35 -23.08 13.40
CA TRP A 217 -22.56 -21.86 13.51
C TRP A 217 -21.91 -21.45 12.16
N TYR A 218 -21.28 -22.38 11.44
CA TYR A 218 -20.69 -22.12 10.13
C TYR A 218 -21.75 -21.66 9.13
N LYS A 219 -22.89 -22.33 9.08
CA LYS A 219 -24.02 -21.97 8.21
C LYS A 219 -24.55 -20.56 8.50
N GLU A 220 -24.64 -20.19 9.77
CA GLU A 220 -25.09 -18.85 10.16
C GLU A 220 -24.09 -17.77 9.78
N THR A 221 -22.79 -18.02 9.95
CA THR A 221 -21.71 -17.10 9.51
C THR A 221 -21.76 -16.86 8.01
N CYS A 222 -21.92 -17.91 7.19
CA CYS A 222 -22.08 -17.77 5.74
C CYS A 222 -23.31 -16.93 5.36
N LYS A 223 -24.44 -17.13 6.05
CA LYS A 223 -25.64 -16.29 5.82
C LYS A 223 -25.38 -14.82 6.14
N GLN A 224 -24.67 -14.52 7.22
CA GLN A 224 -24.31 -13.15 7.57
C GLN A 224 -23.41 -12.50 6.52
N GLN A 225 -22.41 -13.21 5.99
CA GLN A 225 -21.56 -12.71 4.91
C GLN A 225 -22.35 -12.37 3.65
N VAL A 226 -23.27 -13.25 3.22
CA VAL A 226 -24.16 -12.99 2.09
C VAL A 226 -25.02 -11.76 2.34
N LYS A 227 -25.59 -11.62 3.55
CA LYS A 227 -26.39 -10.45 3.93
C LYS A 227 -25.60 -9.15 3.83
N ILE A 228 -24.35 -9.13 4.32
CA ILE A 228 -23.45 -7.98 4.24
C ILE A 228 -23.13 -7.65 2.77
N ALA A 229 -22.84 -8.65 1.93
CA ALA A 229 -22.57 -8.45 0.51
C ALA A 229 -23.76 -7.83 -0.22
N ILE A 230 -24.99 -8.28 0.07
CA ILE A 230 -26.22 -7.70 -0.50
C ILE A 230 -26.44 -6.27 -0.02
N GLN A 231 -26.22 -5.99 1.26
CA GLN A 231 -26.29 -4.62 1.79
C GLN A 231 -25.30 -3.69 1.10
N TRP A 232 -24.09 -4.17 0.84
CA TRP A 232 -23.08 -3.44 0.07
C TRP A 232 -23.56 -3.17 -1.36
N CYS A 233 -24.06 -4.19 -2.06
CA CYS A 233 -24.61 -4.02 -3.42
C CYS A 233 -25.72 -2.97 -3.47
N LYS A 234 -26.64 -3.00 -2.49
CA LYS A 234 -27.72 -2.01 -2.38
C LYS A 234 -27.18 -0.61 -2.12
N LYS A 235 -26.23 -0.47 -1.21
CA LYS A 235 -25.61 0.83 -0.86
C LYS A 235 -24.96 1.51 -2.06
N TYR A 236 -24.31 0.73 -2.92
CA TYR A 236 -23.55 1.24 -4.06
C TYR A 236 -24.26 1.07 -5.41
N ASN A 237 -25.55 0.71 -5.38
CA ASN A 237 -26.37 0.47 -6.57
C ASN A 237 -25.75 -0.53 -7.56
N VAL A 238 -25.12 -1.59 -7.03
CA VAL A 238 -24.54 -2.68 -7.81
C VAL A 238 -25.59 -3.78 -8.00
N PRO A 239 -25.82 -4.27 -9.22
CA PRO A 239 -26.73 -5.39 -9.46
C PRO A 239 -26.34 -6.64 -8.67
N HIS A 240 -27.30 -7.31 -8.06
CA HIS A 240 -27.08 -8.56 -7.33
C HIS A 240 -28.20 -9.56 -7.60
N LYS A 241 -27.89 -10.84 -7.50
CA LYS A 241 -28.87 -11.91 -7.69
C LYS A 241 -29.59 -12.21 -6.37
N SER A 242 -30.88 -11.99 -6.32
CA SER A 242 -31.70 -12.21 -5.11
C SER A 242 -31.80 -13.69 -4.68
N PHE A 243 -31.57 -14.63 -5.61
CA PHE A 243 -31.66 -16.07 -5.34
C PHE A 243 -30.45 -16.65 -4.58
N ILE A 244 -29.39 -15.88 -4.34
CA ILE A 244 -28.24 -16.30 -3.51
C ILE A 244 -28.71 -16.73 -2.10
N TYR A 245 -29.83 -16.22 -1.61
CA TYR A 245 -30.41 -16.67 -0.34
C TYR A 245 -30.81 -18.16 -0.30
N ASN A 246 -31.03 -18.77 -1.47
CA ASN A 246 -31.49 -20.16 -1.59
C ASN A 246 -30.36 -21.12 -2.06
N LEU A 247 -29.12 -20.63 -2.19
CA LEU A 247 -28.00 -21.51 -2.53
C LEU A 247 -27.77 -22.51 -1.41
N ASN A 248 -27.98 -23.80 -1.72
CA ASN A 248 -27.53 -24.90 -0.89
C ASN A 248 -25.99 -24.80 -0.75
N TYR A 249 -25.47 -24.95 0.47
CA TYR A 249 -24.03 -24.81 0.77
C TYR A 249 -23.12 -25.69 -0.09
N LYS A 250 -23.65 -26.79 -0.67
CA LYS A 250 -22.94 -27.63 -1.65
C LYS A 250 -22.54 -26.88 -2.93
N THR A 251 -23.37 -25.93 -3.39
CA THR A 251 -23.10 -25.19 -4.64
C THR A 251 -22.07 -24.09 -4.49
N LEU A 252 -21.71 -23.65 -3.29
CA LEU A 252 -20.65 -22.66 -3.06
C LEU A 252 -19.24 -23.27 -3.12
N TYR A 253 -19.13 -24.61 -2.98
CA TYR A 253 -17.87 -25.34 -3.02
C TYR A 253 -17.61 -26.11 -4.33
N ASP A 254 -18.62 -26.19 -5.21
CA ASP A 254 -18.52 -26.88 -6.51
C ASP A 254 -17.98 -25.98 -7.64
N PHE A 255 -17.51 -24.78 -7.32
CA PHE A 255 -16.74 -23.91 -8.22
C PHE A 255 -15.24 -24.09 -7.97
N ASN A 256 -14.72 -25.25 -8.35
CA ASN A 256 -13.30 -25.46 -8.64
C ASN A 256 -13.07 -25.36 -10.14
#